data_b8ed9b56a7c9b2f587a7f47ab243a439
#
_entry.id   b8ed9b56a7c9b2f587a7f47ab243a439
#
_cell.length_a   1.000
_cell.length_b   1.000
_cell.length_c   1.000
_cell.angle_alpha   90.00
_cell.angle_beta   90.00
_cell.angle_gamma   90.00
#
_symmetry.space_group_name_H-M   'P 1'
#
loop_
_entity.id
_entity.type
_entity.pdbx_description
1 polymer ?
#
loop_
_entity_poly.entity_id
_entity_poly.type
_entity_poly.pdbx_seq_one_letter_code
_entity_poly.pdbx_strand_id
1 'polypeptide(L)'
;EELVKASNILILADEVYENIVFSADKHHSIASYPALVERSFKVGSFGKTLHVTGWKLGYCAAPEFLTTEFRKIHQYMVFSVNTPIQYAMADYLADEGSTQISSMYEGLRNVFLDSIKESGFKPLHSEGTYFQLLDYSALSNMSEVDFAK
;
A
#
# COMPACT_ATOMS: atom_id res chain seq x y z
N GLU A 1 -0.60 19.14 -6.39
CA GLU A 1 -1.13 19.65 -7.68
C GLU A 1 -0.16 20.63 -8.34
N GLU A 2 0.33 21.64 -7.64
CA GLU A 2 1.20 22.70 -8.20
C GLU A 2 2.40 22.15 -8.99
N LEU A 3 3.07 21.10 -8.49
CA LEU A 3 4.26 20.50 -9.12
C LEU A 3 3.99 19.89 -10.50
N VAL A 4 2.77 19.48 -10.79
CA VAL A 4 2.43 18.77 -12.04
C VAL A 4 1.50 19.57 -12.95
N LYS A 5 0.99 20.73 -12.48
CA LYS A 5 -0.04 21.52 -13.16
C LYS A 5 0.35 21.94 -14.57
N ALA A 6 1.59 22.37 -14.77
CA ALA A 6 2.11 22.86 -16.06
C ALA A 6 2.93 21.79 -16.82
N SER A 7 2.67 20.51 -16.57
CA SER A 7 3.45 19.40 -17.15
C SER A 7 2.55 18.30 -17.72
N ASN A 8 3.15 17.41 -18.53
CA ASN A 8 2.53 16.18 -19.02
C ASN A 8 2.89 14.96 -18.16
N ILE A 9 3.29 15.16 -16.92
CA ILE A 9 3.65 14.08 -16.00
C ILE A 9 2.41 13.25 -15.71
N LEU A 10 2.53 11.92 -15.90
CA LEU A 10 1.59 10.93 -15.39
C LEU A 10 2.01 10.50 -14.00
N ILE A 11 1.05 10.14 -13.17
CA ILE A 11 1.27 9.76 -11.77
C ILE A 11 0.96 8.28 -11.62
N LEU A 12 1.85 7.54 -10.99
CA LEU A 12 1.58 6.20 -10.48
C LEU A 12 1.47 6.29 -8.95
N ALA A 13 0.24 6.21 -8.44
CA ALA A 13 -0.05 6.24 -7.02
C ALA A 13 -0.15 4.81 -6.48
N ASP A 14 0.90 4.35 -5.82
CA ASP A 14 0.90 3.06 -5.13
C ASP A 14 0.25 3.21 -3.75
N GLU A 15 -1.03 2.83 -3.68
CA GLU A 15 -1.86 2.94 -2.47
C GLU A 15 -2.15 1.57 -1.85
N VAL A 16 -1.22 0.62 -1.98
CA VAL A 16 -1.43 -0.77 -1.52
C VAL A 16 -1.68 -0.88 -0.02
N TYR A 17 -1.33 0.14 0.77
CA TYR A 17 -1.55 0.21 2.23
C TYR A 17 -2.69 1.14 2.63
N GLU A 18 -3.57 1.54 1.72
CA GLU A 18 -4.67 2.49 1.98
C GLU A 18 -5.57 2.11 3.17
N ASN A 19 -5.64 0.81 3.50
CA ASN A 19 -6.44 0.27 4.60
C ASN A 19 -5.64 0.01 5.88
N ILE A 20 -4.35 0.38 5.95
CA ILE A 20 -3.50 0.20 7.13
C ILE A 20 -2.99 1.57 7.57
N VAL A 21 -3.85 2.34 8.22
CA VAL A 21 -3.59 3.70 8.70
C VAL A 21 -3.91 3.78 10.18
N PHE A 22 -2.99 4.27 11.00
CA PHE A 22 -3.06 4.31 12.46
C PHE A 22 -3.41 5.70 13.00
N SER A 23 -3.26 6.74 12.17
CA SER A 23 -3.61 8.11 12.55
C SER A 23 -5.14 8.32 12.55
N ALA A 24 -5.58 9.37 13.24
CA ALA A 24 -6.96 9.84 13.17
C ALA A 24 -7.32 10.33 11.76
N ASP A 25 -6.33 10.76 11.00
CA ASP A 25 -6.48 11.14 9.60
C ASP A 25 -6.57 9.89 8.72
N LYS A 26 -7.60 9.87 7.87
CA LYS A 26 -7.78 8.79 6.91
C LYS A 26 -6.72 8.88 5.80
N HIS A 27 -6.52 7.78 5.09
CA HIS A 27 -5.70 7.75 3.90
C HIS A 27 -6.15 8.81 2.86
N HIS A 28 -5.21 9.58 2.35
CA HIS A 28 -5.43 10.57 1.30
C HIS A 28 -5.21 9.95 -0.07
N SER A 29 -6.25 9.35 -0.63
CA SER A 29 -6.18 8.74 -1.96
C SER A 29 -6.02 9.81 -3.04
N ILE A 30 -5.22 9.50 -4.08
CA ILE A 30 -5.13 10.32 -5.30
C ILE A 30 -6.50 10.53 -5.95
N ALA A 31 -7.42 9.58 -5.78
CA ALA A 31 -8.78 9.65 -6.29
C ALA A 31 -9.62 10.78 -5.69
N SER A 32 -9.20 11.34 -4.55
CA SER A 32 -9.87 12.49 -3.91
C SER A 32 -9.51 13.85 -4.52
N TYR A 33 -8.58 13.86 -5.48
CA TYR A 33 -8.08 15.09 -6.10
C TYR A 33 -8.39 15.11 -7.61
N PRO A 34 -9.48 15.78 -8.06
CA PRO A 34 -9.93 15.73 -9.46
C PRO A 34 -8.85 16.06 -10.50
N ALA A 35 -8.01 17.06 -10.22
CA ALA A 35 -6.95 17.46 -11.14
C ALA A 35 -5.78 16.47 -11.22
N LEU A 36 -5.63 15.59 -10.23
CA LEU A 36 -4.59 14.56 -10.21
C LEU A 36 -5.12 13.23 -10.74
N VAL A 37 -6.35 12.84 -10.40
CA VAL A 37 -6.94 11.57 -10.83
C VAL A 37 -6.99 11.44 -12.35
N GLU A 38 -7.25 12.53 -13.08
CA GLU A 38 -7.30 12.58 -14.54
C GLU A 38 -5.97 12.22 -15.23
N ARG A 39 -4.88 12.13 -14.49
CA ARG A 39 -3.54 11.78 -14.99
C ARG A 39 -2.86 10.68 -14.20
N SER A 40 -3.65 9.91 -13.45
CA SER A 40 -3.10 8.95 -12.49
C SER A 40 -3.53 7.52 -12.77
N PHE A 41 -2.59 6.60 -12.48
CA PHE A 41 -2.89 5.22 -12.21
C PHE A 41 -2.88 5.03 -10.69
N LYS A 42 -4.03 4.73 -10.08
CA LYS A 42 -4.12 4.30 -8.69
C LYS A 42 -3.95 2.79 -8.63
N VAL A 43 -2.99 2.30 -7.87
CA VAL A 43 -2.75 0.87 -7.67
C VAL A 43 -3.08 0.48 -6.24
N GLY A 44 -3.87 -0.56 -6.07
CA GLY A 44 -4.22 -1.14 -4.78
C GLY A 44 -3.99 -2.66 -4.76
N SER A 45 -3.97 -3.24 -3.57
CA SER A 45 -3.71 -4.67 -3.38
C SER A 45 -4.68 -5.31 -2.39
N PHE A 46 -5.44 -6.28 -2.85
CA PHE A 46 -6.23 -7.14 -1.96
C PHE A 46 -5.33 -8.01 -1.07
N GLY A 47 -4.16 -8.37 -1.57
CA GLY A 47 -3.19 -9.17 -0.82
C GLY A 47 -2.77 -8.53 0.51
N LYS A 48 -2.62 -7.21 0.54
CA LYS A 48 -2.24 -6.46 1.76
C LYS A 48 -3.43 -6.27 2.69
N THR A 49 -4.56 -5.86 2.12
CA THR A 49 -5.80 -5.59 2.86
C THR A 49 -6.41 -6.85 3.49
N LEU A 50 -6.27 -8.01 2.85
CA LEU A 50 -6.97 -9.23 3.25
C LEU A 50 -6.03 -10.39 3.66
N HIS A 51 -4.75 -10.12 3.90
CA HIS A 51 -3.74 -11.14 4.27
C HIS A 51 -3.55 -12.27 3.25
N VAL A 52 -3.82 -12.01 1.97
CA VAL A 52 -3.73 -13.00 0.89
C VAL A 52 -2.66 -12.62 -0.15
N THR A 53 -1.51 -12.21 0.31
CA THR A 53 -0.42 -11.73 -0.57
C THR A 53 0.01 -12.77 -1.61
N GLY A 54 -0.10 -14.06 -1.28
CA GLY A 54 0.18 -15.18 -2.18
C GLY A 54 -0.83 -15.35 -3.31
N TRP A 55 -2.03 -14.76 -3.21
CA TRP A 55 -3.04 -14.81 -4.27
C TRP A 55 -2.70 -13.92 -5.45
N LYS A 56 -1.77 -12.98 -5.30
CA LYS A 56 -1.27 -12.10 -6.37
C LYS A 56 -2.39 -11.33 -7.06
N LEU A 57 -3.36 -10.82 -6.29
CA LEU A 57 -4.50 -10.07 -6.78
C LEU A 57 -4.44 -8.63 -6.28
N GLY A 58 -4.56 -7.70 -7.21
CA GLY A 58 -4.67 -6.26 -6.98
C GLY A 58 -5.50 -5.61 -8.05
N TYR A 59 -5.60 -4.31 -8.02
CA TYR A 59 -6.34 -3.54 -9.02
C TYR A 59 -5.56 -2.29 -9.43
N CYS A 60 -5.88 -1.81 -10.62
CA CYS A 60 -5.43 -0.52 -11.12
C CYS A 60 -6.66 0.26 -11.58
N ALA A 61 -6.87 1.44 -11.03
CA ALA A 61 -7.92 2.37 -11.42
C ALA A 61 -7.29 3.59 -12.09
N ALA A 62 -7.81 3.95 -13.27
CA ALA A 62 -7.32 5.09 -14.05
C ALA A 62 -8.44 5.60 -14.98
N PRO A 63 -8.36 6.82 -15.52
CA PRO A 63 -9.23 7.30 -16.58
C PRO A 63 -9.22 6.36 -17.80
N GLU A 64 -10.28 6.40 -18.59
CA GLU A 64 -10.49 5.48 -19.71
C GLU A 64 -9.32 5.48 -20.71
N PHE A 65 -8.81 6.64 -21.06
CA PHE A 65 -7.70 6.73 -22.03
C PHE A 65 -6.41 6.09 -21.52
N LEU A 66 -6.10 6.21 -20.22
CA LEU A 66 -4.96 5.51 -19.60
C LEU A 66 -5.22 4.01 -19.45
N THR A 67 -6.43 3.64 -19.05
CA THR A 67 -6.84 2.23 -18.92
C THR A 67 -6.79 1.50 -20.26
N THR A 68 -7.14 2.17 -21.35
CA THR A 68 -7.07 1.62 -22.72
C THR A 68 -5.64 1.24 -23.08
N GLU A 69 -4.68 2.13 -22.83
CA GLU A 69 -3.26 1.86 -23.12
C GLU A 69 -2.68 0.81 -22.16
N PHE A 70 -3.03 0.88 -20.89
CA PHE A 70 -2.63 -0.12 -19.90
C PHE A 70 -3.09 -1.53 -20.31
N ARG A 71 -4.32 -1.70 -20.75
CA ARG A 71 -4.87 -3.01 -21.17
C ARG A 71 -4.15 -3.60 -22.38
N LYS A 72 -3.69 -2.79 -23.33
CA LYS A 72 -2.90 -3.26 -24.46
C LYS A 72 -1.60 -3.94 -24.02
N ILE A 73 -0.97 -3.43 -22.98
CA ILE A 73 0.27 -4.00 -22.44
C ILE A 73 -0.04 -5.20 -21.55
N HIS A 74 -1.04 -5.06 -20.66
CA HIS A 74 -1.43 -6.07 -19.69
C HIS A 74 -1.79 -7.42 -20.35
N GLN A 75 -2.50 -7.40 -21.47
CA GLN A 75 -2.88 -8.62 -22.20
C GLN A 75 -1.67 -9.45 -22.67
N TYR A 76 -0.54 -8.80 -22.99
CA TYR A 76 0.67 -9.50 -23.43
C TYR A 76 1.59 -9.87 -22.26
N MET A 77 1.56 -9.11 -21.18
CA MET A 77 2.43 -9.37 -20.01
C MET A 77 1.83 -10.41 -19.06
N VAL A 78 0.52 -10.35 -18.84
CA VAL A 78 -0.19 -11.13 -17.82
C VAL A 78 -1.22 -12.06 -18.47
N PHE A 79 -1.80 -11.68 -19.61
CA PHE A 79 -2.93 -12.29 -20.30
C PHE A 79 -4.20 -12.22 -19.45
N SER A 80 -4.27 -12.98 -18.35
CA SER A 80 -5.39 -12.97 -17.42
C SER A 80 -4.88 -13.26 -16.00
N VAL A 81 -5.41 -12.57 -15.02
CA VAL A 81 -5.25 -12.89 -13.61
C VAL A 81 -6.09 -14.13 -13.26
N ASN A 82 -5.71 -14.88 -12.24
CA ASN A 82 -6.39 -16.12 -11.83
C ASN A 82 -7.89 -15.90 -11.62
N THR A 83 -8.71 -16.43 -12.51
CA THR A 83 -10.15 -16.21 -12.56
C THR A 83 -10.90 -16.72 -11.32
N PRO A 84 -10.67 -17.93 -10.80
CA PRO A 84 -11.28 -18.37 -9.54
C PRO A 84 -11.03 -17.43 -8.37
N ILE A 85 -9.82 -16.88 -8.26
CA ILE A 85 -9.48 -15.93 -7.18
C ILE A 85 -10.23 -14.60 -7.36
N GLN A 86 -10.44 -14.14 -8.61
CA GLN A 86 -11.23 -12.94 -8.87
C GLN A 86 -12.69 -13.12 -8.42
N TYR A 87 -13.30 -14.28 -8.71
CA TYR A 87 -14.66 -14.58 -8.23
C TYR A 87 -14.73 -14.66 -6.71
N ALA A 88 -13.82 -15.38 -6.08
CA ALA A 88 -13.77 -15.47 -4.62
C ALA A 88 -13.63 -14.08 -3.97
N MET A 89 -12.84 -13.20 -4.57
CA MET A 89 -12.69 -11.83 -4.10
C MET A 89 -13.97 -11.01 -4.30
N ALA A 90 -14.64 -11.17 -5.44
CA ALA A 90 -15.90 -10.48 -5.70
C ALA A 90 -16.99 -10.89 -4.70
N ASP A 91 -17.11 -12.20 -4.42
CA ASP A 91 -18.05 -12.72 -3.41
C ASP A 91 -17.72 -12.16 -2.02
N TYR A 92 -16.46 -12.18 -1.62
CA TYR A 92 -16.01 -11.63 -0.33
C TYR A 92 -16.34 -10.13 -0.18
N LEU A 93 -16.10 -9.34 -1.22
CA LEU A 93 -16.38 -7.90 -1.20
C LEU A 93 -17.87 -7.59 -1.19
N ALA A 94 -18.73 -8.49 -1.73
CA ALA A 94 -20.18 -8.32 -1.72
C ALA A 94 -20.78 -8.54 -0.34
N ASP A 95 -20.15 -9.37 0.51
CA ASP A 95 -20.61 -9.71 1.87
C ASP A 95 -20.28 -8.64 2.95
N GLU A 96 -19.92 -7.41 2.53
CA GLU A 96 -19.58 -6.31 3.45
C GLU A 96 -18.52 -6.66 4.50
N GLY A 97 -17.53 -7.45 4.11
CA GLY A 97 -16.41 -7.80 4.98
C GLY A 97 -15.63 -6.56 5.44
N SER A 98 -16.08 -5.90 6.50
CA SER A 98 -15.35 -4.80 7.11
C SER A 98 -14.08 -5.34 7.74
N THR A 99 -12.97 -5.09 7.12
CA THR A 99 -11.68 -5.47 7.68
C THR A 99 -11.30 -4.48 8.79
N GLN A 100 -11.24 -4.94 10.03
CA GLN A 100 -10.64 -4.21 11.15
C GLN A 100 -9.10 -4.30 11.09
N ILE A 101 -8.55 -4.31 9.87
CA ILE A 101 -7.14 -4.57 9.62
C ILE A 101 -6.26 -3.48 10.26
N SER A 102 -6.71 -2.24 10.21
CA SER A 102 -5.95 -1.10 10.74
C SER A 102 -5.73 -1.23 12.26
N SER A 103 -6.79 -1.47 13.02
CA SER A 103 -6.71 -1.64 14.48
C SER A 103 -5.91 -2.87 14.89
N MET A 104 -6.00 -3.95 14.12
CA MET A 104 -5.19 -5.15 14.34
C MET A 104 -3.69 -4.85 14.18
N TYR A 105 -3.29 -4.21 13.08
CA TYR A 105 -1.88 -3.87 12.87
C TYR A 105 -1.37 -2.79 13.83
N GLU A 106 -2.21 -1.86 14.23
CA GLU A 106 -1.87 -0.90 15.29
C GLU A 106 -1.56 -1.60 16.60
N GLY A 107 -2.38 -2.58 16.99
CA GLY A 107 -2.13 -3.41 18.15
C GLY A 107 -0.81 -4.17 18.07
N LEU A 108 -0.55 -4.82 16.94
CA LEU A 108 0.72 -5.54 16.71
C LEU A 108 1.92 -4.60 16.74
N ARG A 109 1.83 -3.40 16.15
CA ARG A 109 2.87 -2.37 16.24
C ARG A 109 3.14 -1.99 17.69
N ASN A 110 2.11 -1.75 18.48
CA ASN A 110 2.26 -1.35 19.88
C ASN A 110 2.96 -2.45 20.69
N VAL A 111 2.59 -3.71 20.51
CA VAL A 111 3.28 -4.86 21.13
C VAL A 111 4.75 -4.91 20.72
N PHE A 112 5.03 -4.73 19.43
CA PHE A 112 6.41 -4.70 18.93
C PHE A 112 7.22 -3.56 19.57
N LEU A 113 6.69 -2.34 19.57
CA LEU A 113 7.36 -1.17 20.16
C LEU A 113 7.62 -1.36 21.64
N ASP A 114 6.67 -1.96 22.37
CA ASP A 114 6.87 -2.28 23.79
C ASP A 114 7.98 -3.32 23.99
N SER A 115 8.07 -4.31 23.12
CA SER A 115 9.10 -5.37 23.25
C SER A 115 10.53 -4.90 23.00
N ILE A 116 10.70 -3.80 22.23
CA ILE A 116 12.03 -3.27 21.89
C ILE A 116 12.47 -2.08 22.74
N LYS A 117 11.66 -1.62 23.72
CA LYS A 117 11.95 -0.43 24.53
C LYS A 117 13.36 -0.40 25.13
N GLU A 118 13.84 -1.55 25.61
CA GLU A 118 15.14 -1.69 26.26
C GLU A 118 16.26 -2.16 25.31
N SER A 119 15.97 -2.26 24.00
CA SER A 119 16.91 -2.84 23.05
C SER A 119 17.98 -1.87 22.52
N GLY A 120 17.83 -0.57 22.76
CA GLY A 120 18.68 0.46 22.19
C GLY A 120 18.30 0.90 20.78
N PHE A 121 17.37 0.22 20.11
CA PHE A 121 16.75 0.74 18.87
C PHE A 121 15.85 1.92 19.15
N LYS A 122 15.87 2.90 18.23
CA LYS A 122 14.98 4.06 18.31
C LYS A 122 13.92 3.98 17.20
N PRO A 123 12.65 3.69 17.53
CA PRO A 123 11.60 3.66 16.53
C PRO A 123 11.37 5.02 15.89
N LEU A 124 11.25 5.07 14.58
CA LEU A 124 10.79 6.25 13.85
C LEU A 124 9.25 6.30 13.86
N HIS A 125 8.70 7.50 13.78
CA HIS A 125 7.25 7.67 13.76
C HIS A 125 6.63 6.98 12.54
N SER A 126 5.55 6.22 12.74
CA SER A 126 4.81 5.54 11.70
C SER A 126 3.31 5.74 11.88
N GLU A 127 2.64 6.21 10.85
CA GLU A 127 1.19 6.46 10.83
C GLU A 127 0.41 5.41 10.03
N GLY A 128 1.09 4.40 9.53
CA GLY A 128 0.46 3.34 8.75
C GLY A 128 1.43 2.27 8.31
N THR A 129 0.97 1.37 7.45
CA THR A 129 1.65 0.18 6.96
C THR A 129 1.91 -0.87 8.06
N TYR A 130 2.51 -2.01 7.71
CA TYR A 130 2.97 -3.01 8.69
C TYR A 130 4.51 -3.03 8.82
N PHE A 131 5.18 -1.98 8.35
CA PHE A 131 6.62 -1.79 8.53
C PHE A 131 6.87 -0.81 9.66
N GLN A 132 7.91 -1.08 10.45
CA GLN A 132 8.44 -0.15 11.45
C GLN A 132 9.91 0.10 11.18
N LEU A 133 10.25 1.34 10.86
CA LEU A 133 11.64 1.74 10.71
C LEU A 133 12.25 2.00 12.09
N LEU A 134 13.48 1.56 12.27
CA LEU A 134 14.26 1.71 13.49
C LEU A 134 15.58 2.39 13.18
N ASP A 135 15.92 3.41 13.96
CA ASP A 135 17.27 3.95 14.01
C ASP A 135 18.12 3.09 14.96
N TYR A 136 19.21 2.55 14.45
CA TYR A 136 20.17 1.71 15.17
C TYR A 136 21.51 2.41 15.46
N SER A 137 21.60 3.71 15.18
CA SER A 137 22.88 4.49 15.31
C SER A 137 23.47 4.48 16.70
N ALA A 138 22.65 4.24 17.75
CA ALA A 138 23.12 4.06 19.12
C ALA A 138 23.79 2.70 19.38
N LEU A 139 23.58 1.72 18.50
CA LEU A 139 24.07 0.34 18.64
C LEU A 139 25.31 0.07 17.80
N SER A 140 25.41 0.70 16.62
CA SER A 140 26.48 0.41 15.66
C SER A 140 26.72 1.55 14.68
N ASN A 141 27.97 1.67 14.20
CA ASN A 141 28.37 2.55 13.10
C ASN A 141 28.49 1.81 11.75
N MET A 142 28.08 0.55 11.69
CA MET A 142 28.09 -0.25 10.46
C MET A 142 27.05 0.30 9.47
N SER A 143 27.20 -0.05 8.18
CA SER A 143 26.13 0.18 7.21
C SER A 143 24.90 -0.65 7.57
N GLU A 144 23.71 -0.22 7.14
CA GLU A 144 22.45 -0.94 7.38
C GLU A 144 22.50 -2.39 6.82
N VAL A 145 23.16 -2.58 5.68
CA VAL A 145 23.33 -3.89 5.04
C VAL A 145 24.22 -4.82 5.87
N ASP A 146 25.30 -4.29 6.45
CA ASP A 146 26.24 -5.09 7.24
C ASP A 146 25.70 -5.32 8.66
N PHE A 147 24.94 -4.38 9.18
CA PHE A 147 24.28 -4.53 10.47
C PHE A 147 23.15 -5.57 10.44
N ALA A 148 22.48 -5.75 9.31
CA ALA A 148 21.37 -6.71 9.14
C ALA A 148 21.85 -8.15 8.87
N LYS A 149 23.14 -8.42 8.65
CA LYS A 149 23.74 -9.75 8.45
C LYS A 149 24.13 -10.40 9.77
#